data_d402099c51d157b4ca9fd77d527ea32c
#
_entry.id   d402099c51d157b4ca9fd77d527ea32c
#
_cell.length_a   1.000
_cell.length_b   1.000
_cell.length_c   1.000
_cell.angle_alpha   90.00
_cell.angle_beta   90.00
_cell.angle_gamma   90.00
#
_symmetry.space_group_name_H-M   'P 1'
#
loop_
_entity.id
_entity.type
_entity.pdbx_description
1 polymer ?
#
loop_
_entity_poly.entity_id
_entity_poly.type
_entity_poly.pdbx_seq_one_letter_code
_entity_poly.pdbx_strand_id
1 'polypeptide(L)'
;KLIQMKENDEGTTFVFLDETNGQIIGYCTYCASGLKKAYENDSITYPAAEIKYFAIDKTYQHKSYDDDFKFSDLMLCEVLKKLIEISEEAISFDYILLYSVPEAVNFYKRNGFCEFTEFMKKDSYNYIDGCIPMFFTL
;
A
#
# COMPACT_ATOMS: atom_id res chain seq x y z
N LYS A 1 10.87 -5.55 -12.04
CA LYS A 1 11.09 -6.80 -11.28
C LYS A 1 11.00 -6.54 -9.78
N LEU A 2 10.22 -7.33 -9.08
CA LEU A 2 10.03 -7.25 -7.64
C LEU A 2 10.99 -8.21 -6.94
N ILE A 3 11.81 -7.72 -6.03
CA ILE A 3 12.77 -8.53 -5.26
C ILE A 3 12.59 -8.24 -3.78
N GLN A 4 12.41 -9.31 -2.99
CA GLN A 4 12.41 -9.19 -1.53
C GLN A 4 13.82 -8.91 -1.03
N MET A 5 13.99 -7.84 -0.29
CA MET A 5 15.30 -7.43 0.22
C MET A 5 15.53 -7.81 1.66
N LYS A 6 14.56 -7.58 2.53
CA LYS A 6 14.76 -7.79 3.96
C LYS A 6 13.43 -7.83 4.71
N GLU A 7 13.37 -8.71 5.70
CA GLU A 7 12.40 -8.64 6.78
C GLU A 7 13.02 -7.87 7.94
N ASN A 8 12.23 -7.02 8.57
CA ASN A 8 12.63 -6.27 9.78
C ASN A 8 11.41 -6.04 10.66
N ASP A 9 11.59 -5.36 11.79
CA ASP A 9 10.51 -5.12 12.75
C ASP A 9 9.37 -4.27 12.18
N GLU A 10 9.58 -3.58 11.06
CA GLU A 10 8.56 -2.76 10.40
C GLU A 10 7.79 -3.52 9.32
N GLY A 11 8.30 -4.65 8.88
CA GLY A 11 7.65 -5.47 7.86
C GLY A 11 8.61 -6.05 6.83
N THR A 12 8.05 -6.46 5.70
CA THR A 12 8.78 -7.02 4.57
C THR A 12 8.95 -5.97 3.49
N THR A 13 10.18 -5.80 3.01
CA THR A 13 10.50 -4.80 1.99
C THR A 13 10.80 -5.44 0.66
N PHE A 14 10.16 -4.95 -0.39
CA PHE A 14 10.44 -5.28 -1.79
C PHE A 14 11.03 -4.09 -2.52
N VAL A 15 11.94 -4.39 -3.44
CA VAL A 15 12.58 -3.39 -4.30
C VAL A 15 12.19 -3.66 -5.74
N PHE A 16 11.89 -2.60 -6.47
CA PHE A 16 11.58 -2.64 -7.91
C PHE A 16 12.83 -2.27 -8.69
N LEU A 17 13.22 -3.14 -9.61
CA LEU A 17 14.38 -2.93 -10.47
C LEU A 17 13.93 -2.68 -11.91
N ASP A 18 14.63 -1.77 -12.56
CA ASP A 18 14.58 -1.62 -14.01
C ASP A 18 15.46 -2.73 -14.62
N GLU A 19 14.84 -3.68 -15.31
CA GLU A 19 15.55 -4.82 -15.89
C GLU A 19 16.53 -4.42 -17.00
N THR A 20 16.35 -3.27 -17.62
CA THR A 20 17.19 -2.80 -18.72
C THR A 20 18.55 -2.28 -18.25
N ASN A 21 18.61 -1.72 -17.04
CA ASN A 21 19.84 -1.08 -16.52
C ASN A 21 20.22 -1.49 -15.10
N GLY A 22 19.40 -2.31 -14.43
CA GLY A 22 19.64 -2.75 -13.06
C GLY A 22 19.44 -1.67 -11.99
N GLN A 23 18.92 -0.51 -12.33
CA GLN A 23 18.68 0.57 -11.38
C GLN A 23 17.44 0.31 -10.52
N ILE A 24 17.45 0.82 -9.30
CA ILE A 24 16.31 0.75 -8.40
C ILE A 24 15.31 1.83 -8.79
N ILE A 25 14.09 1.41 -9.12
CA ILE A 25 12.97 2.32 -9.43
C ILE A 25 12.32 2.82 -8.13
N GLY A 26 12.21 1.94 -7.13
CA GLY A 26 11.60 2.28 -5.87
C GLY A 26 11.48 1.07 -4.95
N TYR A 27 10.79 1.26 -3.82
CA TYR A 27 10.58 0.19 -2.86
C TYR A 27 9.21 0.28 -2.20
N CYS A 28 8.79 -0.84 -1.62
CA CYS A 28 7.57 -0.94 -0.82
C CYS A 28 7.83 -1.79 0.41
N THR A 29 7.37 -1.32 1.56
CA THR A 29 7.37 -2.09 2.80
C THR A 29 5.94 -2.32 3.25
N TYR A 30 5.59 -3.57 3.56
CA TYR A 30 4.27 -3.91 4.05
C TYR A 30 4.35 -4.81 5.28
N CYS A 31 3.30 -4.79 6.09
CA CYS A 31 3.18 -5.61 7.29
C CYS A 31 1.73 -6.01 7.55
N ALA A 32 1.54 -6.92 8.49
CA ALA A 32 0.20 -7.25 8.99
C ALA A 32 -0.38 -6.09 9.78
N SER A 33 -1.69 -5.88 9.67
CA SER A 33 -2.41 -4.79 10.34
C SER A 33 -3.87 -5.16 10.57
N GLY A 34 -4.67 -4.20 10.99
CA GLY A 34 -6.11 -4.38 11.18
C GLY A 34 -6.89 -3.13 10.83
N LEU A 35 -8.07 -3.33 10.26
CA LEU A 35 -9.06 -2.28 10.00
C LEU A 35 -10.20 -2.42 11.00
N LYS A 36 -10.41 -1.40 11.80
CA LYS A 36 -11.48 -1.37 12.79
C LYS A 36 -12.72 -0.72 12.22
N LYS A 37 -13.83 -1.46 12.21
CA LYS A 37 -15.17 -0.91 11.92
C LYS A 37 -15.90 -0.68 13.23
N ALA A 38 -16.37 0.55 13.45
CA ALA A 38 -17.19 0.90 14.59
C ALA A 38 -18.66 0.69 14.26
N TYR A 39 -19.39 0.00 15.14
CA TYR A 39 -20.83 -0.14 15.11
C TYR A 39 -21.41 0.57 16.33
N GLU A 40 -22.74 0.73 16.40
CA GLU A 40 -23.41 1.58 17.39
C GLU A 40 -22.95 1.34 18.84
N ASN A 41 -22.73 0.09 19.25
CA ASN A 41 -22.28 -0.26 20.61
C ASN A 41 -21.07 -1.19 20.62
N ASP A 42 -20.41 -1.38 19.49
CA ASP A 42 -19.31 -2.35 19.39
C ASP A 42 -18.36 -1.98 18.25
N SER A 43 -17.28 -2.73 18.13
CA SER A 43 -16.36 -2.61 17.03
C SER A 43 -15.81 -3.98 16.64
N ILE A 44 -15.54 -4.17 15.35
CA ILE A 44 -14.91 -5.38 14.81
C ILE A 44 -13.63 -4.98 14.10
N THR A 45 -12.55 -5.71 14.37
CA THR A 45 -11.28 -5.54 13.69
C THR A 45 -11.15 -6.62 12.60
N TYR A 46 -10.99 -6.18 11.36
CA TYR A 46 -10.78 -7.07 10.22
C TYR A 46 -9.29 -7.17 9.92
N PRO A 47 -8.80 -8.37 9.55
CA PRO A 47 -7.41 -8.53 9.18
C PRO A 47 -7.09 -7.73 7.92
N ALA A 48 -5.92 -7.11 7.90
CA ALA A 48 -5.48 -6.27 6.80
C ALA A 48 -3.97 -6.36 6.62
N ALA A 49 -3.51 -6.04 5.42
CA ALA A 49 -2.11 -5.73 5.16
C ALA A 49 -1.95 -4.21 5.08
N GLU A 50 -0.89 -3.69 5.64
CA GLU A 50 -0.60 -2.26 5.59
C GLU A 50 0.64 -2.01 4.73
N ILE A 51 0.51 -1.12 3.75
CA ILE A 51 1.66 -0.56 3.04
C ILE A 51 2.22 0.57 3.90
N LYS A 52 3.35 0.31 4.55
CA LYS A 52 3.99 1.30 5.42
C LYS A 52 4.80 2.33 4.66
N TYR A 53 5.53 1.87 3.64
CA TYR A 53 6.35 2.73 2.80
C TYR A 53 6.13 2.35 1.35
N PHE A 54 5.95 3.36 0.54
CA PHE A 54 5.89 3.24 -0.91
C PHE A 54 6.63 4.44 -1.48
N ALA A 55 7.78 4.21 -2.08
CA ALA A 55 8.65 5.27 -2.57
C ALA A 55 9.17 4.97 -3.97
N ILE A 56 9.27 6.01 -4.77
CA ILE A 56 9.74 5.95 -6.15
C ILE A 56 10.91 6.91 -6.30
N ASP A 57 11.98 6.44 -6.92
CA ASP A 57 13.13 7.29 -7.23
C ASP A 57 12.70 8.49 -8.07
N LYS A 58 13.29 9.65 -7.78
CA LYS A 58 12.93 10.91 -8.44
C LYS A 58 13.05 10.85 -9.96
N THR A 59 13.98 10.07 -10.50
CA THR A 59 14.15 9.92 -11.96
C THR A 59 12.99 9.20 -12.61
N TYR A 60 12.20 8.44 -11.85
CA TYR A 60 11.02 7.72 -12.34
C TYR A 60 9.70 8.36 -11.92
N GLN A 61 9.72 9.37 -11.03
CA GLN A 61 8.52 10.09 -10.65
C GLN A 61 7.94 10.84 -11.83
N HIS A 62 6.62 10.73 -12.02
CA HIS A 62 5.88 11.35 -13.13
C HIS A 62 6.32 10.89 -14.52
N LYS A 63 7.23 9.92 -14.61
CA LYS A 63 7.67 9.36 -15.88
C LYS A 63 6.66 8.34 -16.38
N SER A 64 6.27 8.47 -17.65
CA SER A 64 5.37 7.53 -18.28
C SER A 64 6.11 6.26 -18.68
N TYR A 65 5.48 5.11 -18.40
CA TYR A 65 5.90 3.81 -18.91
C TYR A 65 5.42 3.64 -20.36
N ASP A 66 4.16 3.99 -20.59
CA ASP A 66 3.53 4.05 -21.90
C ASP A 66 2.50 5.20 -21.94
N ASP A 67 1.65 5.25 -22.98
CA ASP A 67 0.68 6.32 -23.14
C ASP A 67 -0.39 6.35 -22.05
N ASP A 68 -0.66 5.21 -21.39
CA ASP A 68 -1.75 5.07 -20.43
C ASP A 68 -1.27 5.03 -18.96
N PHE A 69 -0.03 4.62 -18.70
CA PHE A 69 0.46 4.36 -17.36
C PHE A 69 1.79 5.03 -17.05
N LYS A 70 1.89 5.55 -15.83
CA LYS A 70 3.16 5.99 -15.25
C LYS A 70 3.85 4.82 -14.53
N PHE A 71 5.15 4.92 -14.32
CA PHE A 71 5.89 3.92 -13.54
C PHE A 71 5.31 3.72 -12.14
N SER A 72 4.83 4.80 -11.49
CA SER A 72 4.18 4.72 -10.18
C SER A 72 2.93 3.85 -10.19
N ASP A 73 2.11 3.95 -11.23
CA ASP A 73 0.90 3.13 -11.37
C ASP A 73 1.26 1.64 -11.54
N LEU A 74 2.28 1.34 -12.33
CA LEU A 74 2.76 -0.03 -12.52
C LEU A 74 3.33 -0.62 -11.22
N MET A 75 4.13 0.14 -10.49
CA MET A 75 4.69 -0.30 -9.22
C MET A 75 3.58 -0.62 -8.21
N LEU A 76 2.60 0.26 -8.06
CA LEU A 76 1.49 0.01 -7.15
C LEU A 76 0.69 -1.21 -7.59
N CYS A 77 0.46 -1.37 -8.89
CA CYS A 77 -0.21 -2.55 -9.43
C CYS A 77 0.52 -3.84 -9.06
N GLU A 78 1.85 -3.88 -9.16
CA GLU A 78 2.65 -5.05 -8.77
C GLU A 78 2.57 -5.32 -7.27
N VAL A 79 2.58 -4.28 -6.43
CA VAL A 79 2.37 -4.42 -4.98
C VAL A 79 1.00 -5.02 -4.68
N LEU A 80 -0.05 -4.50 -5.29
CA LEU A 80 -1.42 -4.99 -5.08
C LEU A 80 -1.56 -6.45 -5.53
N LYS A 81 -1.00 -6.81 -6.67
CA LYS A 81 -0.99 -8.21 -7.13
C LYS A 81 -0.31 -9.12 -6.12
N LYS A 82 0.84 -8.70 -5.59
CA LYS A 82 1.57 -9.49 -4.59
C LYS A 82 0.78 -9.65 -3.31
N LEU A 83 0.15 -8.59 -2.82
CA LEU A 83 -0.67 -8.66 -1.59
C LEU A 83 -1.93 -9.49 -1.80
N ILE A 84 -2.58 -9.40 -2.95
CA ILE A 84 -3.74 -10.24 -3.29
C ILE A 84 -3.33 -11.72 -3.32
N GLU A 85 -2.22 -12.04 -3.95
CA GLU A 85 -1.65 -13.39 -3.97
C GLU A 85 -1.40 -13.93 -2.56
N ILE A 86 -0.79 -13.12 -1.69
CA ILE A 86 -0.57 -13.48 -0.28
C ILE A 86 -1.89 -13.73 0.45
N SER A 87 -2.92 -12.92 0.21
CA SER A 87 -4.23 -13.08 0.83
C SER A 87 -4.93 -14.36 0.42
N GLU A 88 -4.69 -14.82 -0.79
CA GLU A 88 -5.30 -16.04 -1.32
C GLU A 88 -4.52 -17.30 -0.97
N GLU A 89 -3.20 -17.24 -0.94
CA GLU A 89 -2.33 -18.42 -0.86
C GLU A 89 -1.69 -18.64 0.52
N ALA A 90 -1.53 -17.58 1.32
CA ALA A 90 -0.76 -17.67 2.56
C ALA A 90 -1.56 -17.28 3.81
N ILE A 91 -1.99 -16.05 3.90
CA ILE A 91 -2.70 -15.52 5.08
C ILE A 91 -3.85 -14.65 4.61
N SER A 92 -5.08 -15.04 4.96
CA SER A 92 -6.28 -14.29 4.58
C SER A 92 -6.33 -12.92 5.26
N PHE A 93 -6.63 -11.89 4.47
CA PHE A 93 -6.99 -10.56 4.96
C PHE A 93 -7.97 -9.92 3.97
N ASP A 94 -8.74 -8.95 4.47
CA ASP A 94 -9.87 -8.38 3.72
C ASP A 94 -9.56 -7.02 3.10
N TYR A 95 -8.55 -6.32 3.63
CA TYR A 95 -8.24 -4.94 3.26
C TYR A 95 -6.75 -4.72 3.13
N ILE A 96 -6.38 -3.78 2.25
CA ILE A 96 -5.05 -3.21 2.19
C ILE A 96 -5.14 -1.77 2.68
N LEU A 97 -4.33 -1.40 3.66
CA LEU A 97 -4.34 -0.09 4.29
C LEU A 97 -3.09 0.70 3.96
N LEU A 98 -3.21 2.02 3.96
CA LEU A 98 -2.06 2.92 3.94
C LEU A 98 -2.41 4.29 4.54
N TYR A 99 -1.39 5.06 4.86
CA TYR A 99 -1.49 6.45 5.27
C TYR A 99 -0.82 7.30 4.20
N SER A 100 -1.63 8.03 3.44
CA SER A 100 -1.16 8.84 2.32
C SER A 100 -0.78 10.25 2.78
N VAL A 101 0.36 10.76 2.31
CA VAL A 101 0.59 12.20 2.34
C VAL A 101 -0.48 12.89 1.49
N PRO A 102 -0.89 14.13 1.84
CA PRO A 102 -1.98 14.79 1.12
C PRO A 102 -1.79 14.86 -0.40
N GLU A 103 -0.56 15.05 -0.86
CA GLU A 103 -0.23 15.19 -2.27
C GLU A 103 -0.43 13.89 -3.07
N ALA A 104 -0.42 12.73 -2.41
CA ALA A 104 -0.54 11.43 -3.07
C ALA A 104 -1.95 10.82 -3.04
N VAL A 105 -2.92 11.49 -2.39
CA VAL A 105 -4.28 10.96 -2.24
C VAL A 105 -4.92 10.63 -3.59
N ASN A 106 -4.81 11.53 -4.55
CA ASN A 106 -5.40 11.32 -5.87
C ASN A 106 -4.75 10.16 -6.63
N PHE A 107 -3.46 9.95 -6.44
CA PHE A 107 -2.75 8.80 -6.99
C PHE A 107 -3.34 7.48 -6.45
N TYR A 108 -3.55 7.37 -5.16
CA TYR A 108 -4.12 6.17 -4.57
C TYR A 108 -5.60 5.99 -4.93
N LYS A 109 -6.38 7.07 -4.96
CA LYS A 109 -7.78 7.02 -5.41
C LYS A 109 -7.90 6.51 -6.84
N ARG A 110 -7.04 6.98 -7.73
CA ARG A 110 -6.99 6.51 -9.12
C ARG A 110 -6.71 5.02 -9.22
N ASN A 111 -5.99 4.47 -8.25
CA ASN A 111 -5.63 3.06 -8.21
C ASN A 111 -6.54 2.21 -7.31
N GLY A 112 -7.72 2.69 -6.97
CA GLY A 112 -8.76 1.91 -6.30
C GLY A 112 -8.85 2.06 -4.79
N PHE A 113 -8.04 2.92 -4.18
CA PHE A 113 -8.14 3.20 -2.74
C PHE A 113 -9.22 4.22 -2.45
N CYS A 114 -9.83 4.09 -1.26
CA CYS A 114 -10.80 5.03 -0.71
C CYS A 114 -10.29 5.58 0.62
N GLU A 115 -10.68 6.81 0.96
CA GLU A 115 -10.44 7.33 2.31
C GLU A 115 -11.31 6.59 3.33
N PHE A 116 -10.84 6.50 4.58
CA PHE A 116 -11.64 5.91 5.65
C PHE A 116 -12.91 6.73 5.87
N THR A 117 -14.02 6.02 6.02
CA THR A 117 -15.30 6.61 6.43
C THR A 117 -15.38 6.68 7.96
N GLU A 118 -16.45 7.34 8.47
CA GLU A 118 -16.64 7.53 9.92
C GLU A 118 -16.69 6.23 10.73
N PHE A 119 -17.14 5.13 10.14
CA PHE A 119 -17.23 3.84 10.82
C PHE A 119 -16.07 2.89 10.46
N MET A 120 -15.05 3.36 9.74
CA MET A 120 -13.87 2.58 9.45
C MET A 120 -12.66 3.31 10.02
N LYS A 121 -12.04 2.72 11.04
CA LYS A 121 -10.89 3.31 11.71
C LYS A 121 -9.79 2.27 11.82
N LYS A 122 -8.56 2.72 11.64
CA LYS A 122 -7.41 1.94 12.09
C LYS A 122 -7.30 2.13 13.61
N ASP A 123 -6.80 1.13 14.32
CA ASP A 123 -6.45 1.31 15.72
C ASP A 123 -5.51 2.51 15.85
N SER A 124 -5.90 3.47 16.70
CA SER A 124 -5.23 4.77 16.86
C SER A 124 -3.74 4.70 17.19
N TYR A 125 -3.31 3.54 17.60
CA TYR A 125 -1.95 3.23 17.99
C TYR A 125 -0.88 3.52 16.92
N ASN A 126 -1.23 3.42 15.64
CA ASN A 126 -0.30 3.63 14.53
C ASN A 126 -0.69 4.82 13.63
N TYR A 127 -1.51 5.72 14.13
CA TYR A 127 -1.90 6.90 13.37
C TYR A 127 -0.70 7.81 13.12
N ILE A 128 -0.51 8.23 11.88
CA ILE A 128 0.55 9.17 11.50
C ILE A 128 -0.08 10.53 11.26
N ASP A 129 0.33 11.54 12.05
CA ASP A 129 -0.18 12.89 11.95
C ASP A 129 0.07 13.50 10.56
N GLY A 130 -0.94 14.17 10.03
CA GLY A 130 -0.87 14.82 8.73
C GLY A 130 -1.05 13.87 7.53
N CYS A 131 -1.15 12.58 7.76
CA CYS A 131 -1.42 11.59 6.72
C CYS A 131 -2.90 11.22 6.69
N ILE A 132 -3.40 10.88 5.51
CA ILE A 132 -4.79 10.53 5.28
C ILE A 132 -4.89 9.01 5.21
N PRO A 133 -5.64 8.36 6.12
CA PRO A 133 -5.83 6.92 6.08
C PRO A 133 -6.69 6.51 4.89
N MET A 134 -6.23 5.50 4.17
CA MET A 134 -6.90 4.96 3.00
C MET A 134 -6.93 3.44 3.03
N PHE A 135 -7.90 2.85 2.33
CA PHE A 135 -8.04 1.41 2.24
C PHE A 135 -8.43 0.96 0.84
N PHE A 136 -8.07 -0.27 0.54
CA PHE A 136 -8.44 -0.99 -0.67
C PHE A 136 -9.15 -2.28 -0.26
N THR A 137 -10.31 -2.56 -0.83
CA THR A 137 -11.10 -3.77 -0.52
C THR A 137 -10.71 -4.91 -1.47
N LEU A 138 -10.37 -6.03 -0.90
CA LEU A 138 -10.07 -7.26 -1.66
C LEU A 138 -11.33 -7.99 -2.10
#